data_6221a0cd0b703970b245b86d63292d8d
#
_entry.id   6221a0cd0b703970b245b86d63292d8d
#
_cell.length_a   1.000
_cell.length_b   1.000
_cell.length_c   1.000
_cell.angle_alpha   90.00
_cell.angle_beta   90.00
_cell.angle_gamma   90.00
#
_symmetry.space_group_name_H-M   'P 1'
#
loop_
_entity.id
_entity.type
_entity.pdbx_description
1 polymer ?
#
loop_
_entity_poly.entity_id
_entity_poly.type
_entity_poly.pdbx_seq_one_letter_code
_entity_poly.pdbx_strand_id
1 'polypeptide(L)'
;MVVSEITVAVGAVIEDDSGRILLVKHVPERGGFWQGKWICPGGGLELGEKIEEGIKREVMEETQLEIELTSPLLPFERIVKQKGKTTLHVIYIDYLAKLTGGKLKTGSDVCQAIWVGKKDLPQIWEELHEDTRKLLKTAKVI
;
A
#
# COMPACT_ATOMS: atom_id res chain seq x y z
N MET A 1 -19.10 -12.28 3.69
CA MET A 1 -18.65 -13.17 2.61
C MET A 1 -17.47 -14.01 3.10
N VAL A 2 -17.47 -15.29 2.80
CA VAL A 2 -16.37 -16.20 3.13
C VAL A 2 -15.42 -16.27 1.93
N VAL A 3 -14.12 -16.17 2.19
CA VAL A 3 -13.11 -16.33 1.13
C VAL A 3 -12.53 -17.75 1.17
N SER A 4 -12.12 -18.24 0.02
CA SER A 4 -11.51 -19.57 -0.15
C SER A 4 -10.05 -19.49 -0.60
N GLU A 5 -9.52 -18.28 -0.75
CA GLU A 5 -8.17 -18.07 -1.27
C GLU A 5 -7.41 -17.05 -0.44
N ILE A 6 -6.10 -17.20 -0.41
CA ILE A 6 -5.20 -16.21 0.18
C ILE A 6 -4.84 -15.20 -0.91
N THR A 7 -5.00 -13.92 -0.62
CA THR A 7 -4.59 -12.84 -1.51
C THR A 7 -3.16 -12.45 -1.18
N VAL A 8 -2.33 -12.32 -2.19
CA VAL A 8 -1.00 -11.74 -2.03
C VAL A 8 -1.07 -10.30 -2.51
N ALA A 9 -0.88 -9.37 -1.58
CA ALA A 9 -0.86 -7.95 -1.87
C ALA A 9 0.59 -7.47 -1.88
N VAL A 10 0.95 -6.71 -2.91
CA VAL A 10 2.30 -6.16 -3.05
C VAL A 10 2.23 -4.65 -3.09
N GLY A 11 3.24 -3.98 -2.56
CA GLY A 11 3.24 -2.53 -2.49
C GLY A 11 4.59 -1.94 -2.13
N ALA A 12 4.60 -0.62 -1.96
CA ALA A 12 5.84 0.09 -1.69
C ALA A 12 5.65 1.24 -0.72
N VAL A 13 6.63 1.41 0.14
CA VAL A 13 6.81 2.63 0.93
C VAL A 13 7.72 3.51 0.09
N ILE A 14 7.13 4.53 -0.56
CA ILE A 14 7.82 5.37 -1.54
C ILE A 14 8.25 6.68 -0.90
N GLU A 15 9.53 6.99 -1.02
CA GLU A 15 10.11 8.21 -0.49
C GLU A 15 10.56 9.11 -1.65
N ASP A 16 10.25 10.40 -1.56
CA ASP A 16 10.74 11.38 -2.54
C ASP A 16 12.06 12.00 -2.07
N ASP A 17 12.62 12.91 -2.88
CA ASP A 17 13.90 13.54 -2.58
C ASP A 17 13.89 14.38 -1.30
N SER A 18 12.72 14.78 -0.85
CA SER A 18 12.55 15.55 0.39
C SER A 18 12.32 14.67 1.61
N GLY A 19 12.34 13.35 1.44
CA GLY A 19 12.09 12.41 2.52
C GLY A 19 10.62 12.23 2.88
N ARG A 20 9.70 12.66 2.00
CA ARG A 20 8.26 12.51 2.22
C ARG A 20 7.78 11.15 1.72
N ILE A 21 6.75 10.63 2.37
CA ILE A 21 6.17 9.33 2.07
C ILE A 21 4.86 9.52 1.29
N LEU A 22 4.64 8.71 0.27
CA LEU A 22 3.41 8.76 -0.53
C LEU A 22 2.33 7.90 0.11
N LEU A 23 1.16 8.49 0.31
CA LEU A 23 -0.04 7.79 0.78
C LEU A 23 -1.19 8.02 -0.19
N VAL A 24 -2.07 7.02 -0.31
CA VAL A 24 -3.21 7.07 -1.22
C VAL A 24 -4.49 6.63 -0.50
N LYS A 25 -5.65 7.06 -1.03
CA LYS A 25 -6.97 6.59 -0.61
C LYS A 25 -7.73 6.06 -1.81
N HIS A 26 -8.46 4.97 -1.61
CA HIS A 26 -9.34 4.40 -2.63
C HIS A 26 -10.62 5.21 -2.78
N VAL A 27 -11.22 5.15 -3.97
CA VAL A 27 -12.54 5.75 -4.21
C VAL A 27 -13.59 5.10 -3.29
N PRO A 28 -14.61 5.86 -2.82
CA PRO A 28 -15.64 5.30 -1.93
C PRO A 28 -16.40 4.13 -2.55
N GLU A 29 -16.61 4.13 -3.84
CA GLU A 29 -17.35 3.08 -4.56
C GLU A 29 -16.66 1.73 -4.50
N ARG A 30 -15.35 1.70 -4.29
CA ARG A 30 -14.63 0.44 -4.16
C ARG A 30 -15.07 -0.33 -2.91
N GLY A 31 -15.31 0.36 -1.79
CA GLY A 31 -15.58 -0.27 -0.51
C GLY A 31 -14.41 -1.15 -0.05
N GLY A 32 -14.68 -2.05 0.88
CA GLY A 32 -13.72 -3.05 1.33
C GLY A 32 -12.95 -2.65 2.59
N PHE A 33 -12.04 -3.54 2.97
CA PHE A 33 -11.31 -3.47 4.23
C PHE A 33 -10.48 -2.18 4.39
N TRP A 34 -9.91 -1.67 3.28
CA TRP A 34 -9.01 -0.51 3.33
C TRP A 34 -9.72 0.82 3.07
N GLN A 35 -11.02 0.79 2.86
CA GLN A 35 -11.79 1.99 2.50
C GLN A 35 -11.72 3.09 3.55
N GLY A 36 -11.53 4.33 3.09
CA GLY A 36 -11.59 5.52 3.93
C GLY A 36 -10.34 5.84 4.74
N LYS A 37 -9.31 5.03 4.59
CA LYS A 37 -8.04 5.23 5.30
C LYS A 37 -6.89 5.45 4.32
N TRP A 38 -5.88 6.17 4.77
CA TRP A 38 -4.64 6.32 4.01
C TRP A 38 -3.84 5.02 4.05
N ILE A 39 -3.35 4.60 2.90
CA ILE A 39 -2.53 3.40 2.74
C ILE A 39 -1.34 3.71 1.82
N CYS A 40 -0.33 2.83 1.85
CA CYS A 40 0.74 2.88 0.86
C CYS A 40 0.23 2.32 -0.47
N PRO A 41 0.72 2.80 -1.62
CA PRO A 41 0.32 2.28 -2.92
C PRO A 41 0.63 0.79 -3.05
N GLY A 42 -0.28 0.06 -3.69
CA GLY A 42 -0.13 -1.38 -3.91
C GLY A 42 -1.44 -2.03 -4.27
N GLY A 43 -1.39 -3.33 -4.46
CA GLY A 43 -2.57 -4.12 -4.81
C GLY A 43 -2.23 -5.58 -5.01
N GLY A 44 -3.15 -6.34 -5.57
CA GLY A 44 -3.00 -7.78 -5.74
C GLY A 44 -1.94 -8.16 -6.77
N LEU A 45 -1.11 -9.13 -6.40
CA LEU A 45 -0.16 -9.73 -7.33
C LEU A 45 -0.94 -10.61 -8.32
N GLU A 46 -0.61 -10.51 -9.60
CA GLU A 46 -1.25 -11.30 -10.63
C GLU A 46 -0.53 -12.63 -10.85
N LEU A 47 -1.27 -13.64 -11.28
CA LEU A 47 -0.70 -14.94 -11.58
C LEU A 47 0.38 -14.83 -12.67
N GLY A 48 1.55 -15.38 -12.40
CA GLY A 48 2.67 -15.32 -13.34
C GLY A 48 3.49 -14.05 -13.31
N GLU A 49 3.11 -13.08 -12.47
CA GLU A 49 3.80 -11.81 -12.33
C GLU A 49 4.86 -11.90 -11.23
N LYS A 50 6.03 -11.36 -11.48
CA LYS A 50 7.07 -11.26 -10.43
C LYS A 50 6.69 -10.17 -9.42
N ILE A 51 7.08 -10.36 -8.17
CA ILE A 51 6.76 -9.41 -7.09
C ILE A 51 7.16 -7.98 -7.44
N GLU A 52 8.41 -7.78 -7.90
CA GLU A 52 8.88 -6.43 -8.22
C GLU A 52 8.14 -5.81 -9.40
N GLU A 53 7.77 -6.62 -10.39
CA GLU A 53 6.95 -6.17 -11.52
C GLU A 53 5.56 -5.74 -11.04
N GLY A 54 4.96 -6.54 -10.16
CA GLY A 54 3.64 -6.24 -9.62
C GLY A 54 3.60 -4.95 -8.82
N ILE A 55 4.64 -4.69 -8.03
CA ILE A 55 4.75 -3.45 -7.26
C ILE A 55 4.80 -2.25 -8.20
N LYS A 56 5.67 -2.30 -9.21
CA LYS A 56 5.83 -1.19 -10.16
C LYS A 56 4.56 -0.97 -10.97
N ARG A 57 3.88 -2.04 -11.37
CA ARG A 57 2.61 -1.97 -12.09
C ARG A 57 1.54 -1.29 -11.25
N GLU A 58 1.37 -1.72 -10.00
CA GLU A 58 0.37 -1.13 -9.10
C GLU A 58 0.64 0.34 -8.85
N VAL A 59 1.90 0.71 -8.60
CA VAL A 59 2.28 2.11 -8.39
C VAL A 59 1.97 2.94 -9.64
N MET A 60 2.29 2.42 -10.83
CA MET A 60 2.02 3.12 -12.08
C MET A 60 0.51 3.30 -12.29
N GLU A 61 -0.29 2.26 -12.06
CA GLU A 61 -1.74 2.33 -12.22
C GLU A 61 -2.38 3.34 -11.27
N GLU A 62 -1.92 3.37 -10.02
CA GLU A 62 -2.52 4.21 -8.99
C GLU A 62 -2.03 5.65 -8.97
N THR A 63 -0.78 5.90 -9.37
CA THR A 63 -0.11 7.19 -9.18
C THR A 63 0.58 7.75 -10.40
N GLN A 64 0.80 6.95 -11.44
CA GLN A 64 1.59 7.28 -12.64
C GLN A 64 3.04 7.63 -12.33
N LEU A 65 3.55 7.19 -11.19
CA LEU A 65 4.94 7.41 -10.80
C LEU A 65 5.83 6.24 -11.18
N GLU A 66 7.09 6.57 -11.46
CA GLU A 66 8.15 5.60 -11.66
C GLU A 66 8.99 5.53 -10.38
N ILE A 67 9.33 4.33 -9.97
CA ILE A 67 10.06 4.10 -8.72
C ILE A 67 11.21 3.13 -8.92
N GLU A 68 12.17 3.21 -8.02
CA GLU A 68 13.24 2.23 -7.88
C GLU A 68 13.06 1.52 -6.55
N LEU A 69 12.96 0.20 -6.57
CA LEU A 69 12.87 -0.60 -5.35
C LEU A 69 14.25 -0.71 -4.72
N THR A 70 14.34 -0.39 -3.42
CA THR A 70 15.65 -0.34 -2.75
C THR A 70 15.91 -1.50 -1.83
N SER A 71 14.91 -1.95 -1.07
CA SER A 71 15.08 -3.12 -0.21
C SER A 71 13.72 -3.73 0.16
N PRO A 72 13.66 -5.07 0.30
CA PRO A 72 12.43 -5.72 0.75
C PRO A 72 12.22 -5.46 2.23
N LEU A 73 10.95 -5.41 2.62
CA LEU A 73 10.54 -5.32 4.01
C LEU A 73 10.06 -6.68 4.49
N LEU A 74 10.07 -6.89 5.79
CA LEU A 74 9.57 -8.13 6.36
C LEU A 74 8.09 -8.29 6.03
N PRO A 75 7.68 -9.42 5.41
CA PRO A 75 6.27 -9.62 5.09
C PRO A 75 5.44 -9.86 6.35
N PHE A 76 4.14 -9.59 6.25
CA PHE A 76 3.20 -9.86 7.33
C PHE A 76 1.84 -10.21 6.75
N GLU A 77 0.91 -10.62 7.61
CA GLU A 77 -0.40 -11.05 7.14
C GLU A 77 -1.53 -10.46 7.97
N ARG A 78 -2.71 -10.45 7.36
CA ARG A 78 -3.96 -10.08 8.01
C ARG A 78 -4.97 -11.18 7.75
N ILE A 79 -5.53 -11.72 8.83
CA ILE A 79 -6.62 -12.69 8.76
C ILE A 79 -7.81 -12.08 9.49
N VAL A 80 -8.95 -12.02 8.81
CA VAL A 80 -10.21 -11.55 9.42
C VAL A 80 -11.17 -12.71 9.43
N LYS A 81 -11.74 -12.97 10.62
CA LYS A 81 -12.74 -14.01 10.80
C LYS A 81 -14.02 -13.41 11.35
N GLN A 82 -15.16 -13.90 10.87
CA GLN A 82 -16.47 -13.53 11.36
C GLN A 82 -17.25 -14.83 11.61
N LYS A 83 -17.72 -15.01 12.84
CA LYS A 83 -18.43 -16.22 13.24
C LYS A 83 -17.66 -17.51 12.92
N GLY A 84 -16.33 -17.47 13.16
CA GLY A 84 -15.45 -18.61 12.93
C GLY A 84 -15.04 -18.86 11.48
N LYS A 85 -15.54 -18.05 10.54
CA LYS A 85 -15.24 -18.21 9.11
C LYS A 85 -14.31 -17.12 8.65
N THR A 86 -13.34 -17.47 7.79
CA THR A 86 -12.39 -16.50 7.24
C THR A 86 -13.07 -15.66 6.16
N THR A 87 -13.05 -14.34 6.36
CA THR A 87 -13.62 -13.38 5.41
C THR A 87 -12.55 -12.57 4.69
N LEU A 88 -11.31 -12.65 5.16
CA LEU A 88 -10.15 -12.04 4.50
C LEU A 88 -8.89 -12.76 4.96
N HIS A 89 -8.01 -13.05 4.02
CA HIS A 89 -6.65 -13.53 4.33
C HIS A 89 -5.70 -12.92 3.30
N VAL A 90 -4.87 -11.98 3.77
CA VAL A 90 -3.93 -11.25 2.91
C VAL A 90 -2.52 -11.42 3.42
N ILE A 91 -1.59 -11.71 2.52
CA ILE A 91 -0.16 -11.67 2.79
C ILE A 91 0.39 -10.42 2.11
N TYR A 92 1.04 -9.56 2.88
CA TYR A 92 1.62 -8.31 2.38
C TYR A 92 3.10 -8.50 2.13
N ILE A 93 3.52 -8.16 0.91
CA ILE A 93 4.93 -8.13 0.51
C ILE A 93 5.22 -6.74 0.00
N ASP A 94 6.02 -6.00 0.75
CA ASP A 94 6.29 -4.60 0.47
C ASP A 94 7.80 -4.33 0.39
N TYR A 95 8.14 -3.30 -0.37
CA TYR A 95 9.52 -2.83 -0.51
C TYR A 95 9.61 -1.36 -0.14
N LEU A 96 10.79 -0.95 0.33
CA LEU A 96 11.16 0.46 0.31
C LEU A 96 11.47 0.84 -1.12
N ALA A 97 11.09 2.04 -1.52
CA ALA A 97 11.30 2.52 -2.87
C ALA A 97 11.57 4.02 -2.89
N LYS A 98 12.25 4.46 -3.95
CA LYS A 98 12.50 5.88 -4.21
C LYS A 98 11.77 6.31 -5.46
N LEU A 99 11.25 7.53 -5.43
CA LEU A 99 10.68 8.17 -6.61
C LEU A 99 11.80 8.45 -7.61
N THR A 100 11.64 8.00 -8.85
CA THR A 100 12.62 8.23 -9.91
C THR A 100 12.07 9.04 -11.09
N GLY A 101 10.75 9.12 -11.23
CA GLY A 101 10.17 9.87 -12.34
C GLY A 101 8.67 9.86 -12.31
N GLY A 102 8.10 10.39 -13.39
CA GLY A 102 6.66 10.49 -13.54
C GLY A 102 6.08 11.73 -12.86
N LYS A 103 4.78 11.88 -13.01
CA LYS A 103 4.04 13.00 -12.46
C LYS A 103 2.81 12.46 -11.74
N LEU A 104 2.67 12.79 -10.48
CA LEU A 104 1.59 12.25 -9.65
C LEU A 104 0.23 12.58 -10.25
N LYS A 105 -0.51 11.55 -10.60
CA LYS A 105 -1.89 11.63 -11.06
C LYS A 105 -2.60 10.36 -10.62
N THR A 106 -3.66 10.52 -9.85
CA THR A 106 -4.43 9.38 -9.36
C THR A 106 -5.11 8.63 -10.49
N GLY A 107 -5.15 7.32 -10.36
CA GLY A 107 -5.79 6.43 -11.34
C GLY A 107 -6.23 5.15 -10.69
N SER A 108 -6.84 4.24 -11.49
CA SER A 108 -7.40 3.01 -10.99
C SER A 108 -8.44 3.31 -9.90
N ASP A 109 -8.39 2.62 -8.76
CA ASP A 109 -9.33 2.81 -7.66
C ASP A 109 -8.90 3.89 -6.66
N VAL A 110 -7.85 4.65 -6.97
CA VAL A 110 -7.32 5.70 -6.10
C VAL A 110 -7.90 7.06 -6.47
N CYS A 111 -8.46 7.77 -5.51
CA CYS A 111 -9.02 9.10 -5.73
C CYS A 111 -8.19 10.23 -5.10
N GLN A 112 -7.37 9.93 -4.12
CA GLN A 112 -6.54 10.92 -3.44
C GLN A 112 -5.14 10.37 -3.22
N ALA A 113 -4.14 11.23 -3.34
CA ALA A 113 -2.76 10.90 -3.07
C ALA A 113 -2.07 12.11 -2.46
N ILE A 114 -1.26 11.88 -1.42
CA ILE A 114 -0.53 12.95 -0.73
C ILE A 114 0.90 12.52 -0.44
N TRP A 115 1.80 13.49 -0.43
CA TRP A 115 3.16 13.34 0.11
C TRP A 115 3.16 13.87 1.53
N VAL A 116 3.56 13.04 2.49
CA VAL A 116 3.56 13.39 3.91
C VAL A 116 4.98 13.32 4.46
N GLY A 117 5.43 14.40 5.10
CA GLY A 117 6.70 14.39 5.80
C GLY A 117 6.66 13.40 6.96
N LYS A 118 7.77 12.71 7.21
CA LYS A 118 7.83 11.72 8.28
C LYS A 118 7.43 12.29 9.64
N LYS A 119 7.80 13.54 9.91
CA LYS A 119 7.45 14.24 11.15
C LYS A 119 5.95 14.52 11.28
N ASP A 120 5.23 14.53 10.17
CA ASP A 120 3.80 14.83 10.15
C ASP A 120 2.93 13.56 10.22
N LEU A 121 3.51 12.38 10.04
CA LEU A 121 2.78 11.11 10.13
C LEU A 121 2.04 10.94 11.46
N PRO A 122 2.61 11.30 12.62
CA PRO A 122 1.87 11.20 13.89
C PRO A 122 0.58 12.02 13.92
N GLN A 123 0.52 13.13 13.18
CA GLN A 123 -0.66 14.01 13.16
C GLN A 123 -1.84 13.36 12.42
N ILE A 124 -1.58 12.46 11.48
CA ILE A 124 -2.62 11.77 10.72
C ILE A 124 -2.72 10.29 11.10
N TRP A 125 -2.14 9.91 12.24
CA TRP A 125 -2.05 8.52 12.68
C TRP A 125 -3.40 7.78 12.65
N GLU A 126 -4.46 8.43 13.14
CA GLU A 126 -5.79 7.82 13.19
C GLU A 126 -6.42 7.68 11.80
N GLU A 127 -5.92 8.42 10.81
CA GLU A 127 -6.40 8.35 9.43
C GLU A 127 -5.66 7.31 8.61
N LEU A 128 -4.58 6.73 9.17
CA LEU A 128 -3.85 5.63 8.53
C LEU A 128 -4.55 4.31 8.81
N HIS A 129 -4.60 3.45 7.79
CA HIS A 129 -5.07 2.08 8.00
C HIS A 129 -4.12 1.35 8.97
N GLU A 130 -4.66 0.50 9.82
CA GLU A 130 -3.85 -0.20 10.83
C GLU A 130 -2.70 -1.03 10.24
N ASP A 131 -2.92 -1.66 9.07
CA ASP A 131 -1.86 -2.43 8.41
C ASP A 131 -0.77 -1.51 7.86
N THR A 132 -1.14 -0.31 7.41
CA THR A 132 -0.19 0.71 6.97
C THR A 132 0.64 1.24 8.12
N ARG A 133 0.03 1.43 9.30
CA ARG A 133 0.78 1.80 10.51
C ARG A 133 1.86 0.77 10.81
N LYS A 134 1.52 -0.50 10.73
CA LYS A 134 2.46 -1.60 10.96
C LYS A 134 3.57 -1.59 9.91
N LEU A 135 3.21 -1.40 8.65
CA LEU A 135 4.17 -1.33 7.56
C LEU A 135 5.16 -0.18 7.74
N LEU A 136 4.68 1.00 8.08
CA LEU A 136 5.54 2.18 8.27
C LEU A 136 6.48 2.01 9.45
N LYS A 137 6.06 1.32 10.51
CA LYS A 137 6.95 0.97 11.62
C LYS A 137 8.02 -0.02 11.18
N THR A 138 7.65 -1.03 10.41
CA THR A 138 8.60 -2.01 9.87
C THR A 138 9.62 -1.31 8.97
N ALA A 139 9.19 -0.34 8.19
CA ALA A 139 10.05 0.46 7.32
C ALA A 139 10.90 1.48 8.08
N LYS A 140 10.67 1.64 9.39
CA LYS A 140 11.38 2.60 10.26
C LYS A 140 11.24 4.05 9.80
N VAL A 141 10.10 4.40 9.24
CA VAL A 141 9.77 5.79 8.88
C VAL A 141 8.94 6.47 9.97
N ILE A 142 8.54 5.70 10.95
CA ILE A 142 7.88 6.18 12.17
C ILE A 142 8.62 5.63 13.37
#